data_2fddc38dbe2182fcf3378722fb5e237a
#
_entry.id   2fddc38dbe2182fcf3378722fb5e237a
#
_cell.length_a   1.000
_cell.length_b   1.000
_cell.length_c   1.000
_cell.angle_alpha   90.00
_cell.angle_beta   90.00
_cell.angle_gamma   90.00
#
_symmetry.space_group_name_H-M   'P 1'
#
loop_
_entity.id
_entity.type
_entity.pdbx_description
1 polymer ?
#
loop_
_entity_poly.entity_id
_entity_poly.type
_entity_poly.pdbx_seq_one_letter_code
_entity_poly.pdbx_strand_id
1 'polypeptide(L)'
;MKIAVDARTLGSRPSGVGMYLNDFLKQLMKYEDLEFVLISDVAESEYIKSFIKNGIKVYTKGKQVYKSAGVYAYFAYVKKQLDIIKPDIFWEVNTIIPINLGGSFKTMITIHDMFPIEYVEYFGQVYSMYFKYNLKKTLKNTDMILYNSEQTKRTTEEIFPEAKSIANVNAYIISNPVKKQWDNKDDDYFLYVGNMEKRKGVDLLIKGYLQYKNRGGKKKLILGGKMQEEEINQIVRSAMM
;
A
#
# COMPACT_ATOMS: atom_id res chain seq x y z
N MET A 1 4.03 -24.09 7.54
CA MET A 1 3.32 -22.99 8.25
C MET A 1 2.31 -22.37 7.29
N LYS A 2 1.03 -22.25 7.70
CA LYS A 2 -0.04 -21.72 6.87
C LYS A 2 -0.29 -20.24 7.16
N ILE A 3 -0.25 -19.39 6.14
CA ILE A 3 -0.41 -17.95 6.24
C ILE A 3 -1.63 -17.50 5.42
N ALA A 4 -2.65 -16.97 6.09
CA ALA A 4 -3.76 -16.29 5.41
C ALA A 4 -3.43 -14.81 5.22
N VAL A 5 -3.61 -14.29 4.01
CA VAL A 5 -3.19 -12.93 3.64
C VAL A 5 -4.39 -12.12 3.15
N ASP A 6 -4.57 -10.91 3.69
CA ASP A 6 -5.51 -9.96 3.09
C ASP A 6 -4.94 -9.41 1.77
N ALA A 7 -5.54 -9.86 0.67
CA ALA A 7 -5.11 -9.55 -0.68
C ALA A 7 -5.98 -8.49 -1.40
N ARG A 8 -6.85 -7.74 -0.67
CA ARG A 8 -7.68 -6.67 -1.26
C ARG A 8 -6.87 -5.65 -2.06
N THR A 9 -5.63 -5.42 -1.65
CA THR A 9 -4.75 -4.46 -2.30
C THR A 9 -4.28 -4.90 -3.67
N LEU A 10 -4.47 -6.17 -4.03
CA LEU A 10 -4.21 -6.74 -5.35
C LEU A 10 -5.38 -6.57 -6.33
N GLY A 11 -6.19 -5.52 -6.20
CA GLY A 11 -7.29 -5.22 -7.12
C GLY A 11 -6.84 -4.98 -8.57
N SER A 12 -7.76 -4.56 -9.43
CA SER A 12 -7.52 -4.38 -10.88
C SER A 12 -6.40 -3.37 -11.20
N ARG A 13 -6.18 -2.41 -10.31
CA ARG A 13 -5.10 -1.41 -10.41
C ARG A 13 -4.44 -1.25 -9.03
N PRO A 14 -3.54 -2.15 -8.67
CA PRO A 14 -2.91 -2.11 -7.36
C PRO A 14 -2.10 -0.83 -7.17
N SER A 15 -2.23 -0.24 -5.99
CA SER A 15 -1.36 0.85 -5.53
C SER A 15 0.02 0.31 -5.15
N GLY A 16 0.89 1.18 -4.61
CA GLY A 16 2.18 0.76 -4.05
C GLY A 16 2.07 -0.36 -3.03
N VAL A 17 1.02 -0.34 -2.19
CA VAL A 17 0.74 -1.42 -1.21
C VAL A 17 0.45 -2.75 -1.89
N GLY A 18 -0.34 -2.74 -2.98
CA GLY A 18 -0.62 -3.96 -3.74
C GLY A 18 0.62 -4.49 -4.46
N MET A 19 1.44 -3.61 -5.03
CA MET A 19 2.71 -4.03 -5.65
C MET A 19 3.68 -4.59 -4.61
N TYR A 20 3.77 -3.97 -3.43
CA TYR A 20 4.52 -4.52 -2.30
C TYR A 20 4.09 -5.96 -1.99
N LEU A 21 2.78 -6.19 -1.82
CA LEU A 21 2.27 -7.53 -1.55
C LEU A 21 2.59 -8.52 -2.68
N ASN A 22 2.39 -8.13 -3.94
CA ASN A 22 2.68 -8.97 -5.09
C ASN A 22 4.14 -9.45 -5.10
N ASP A 23 5.07 -8.52 -4.90
CA ASP A 23 6.49 -8.81 -4.98
C ASP A 23 6.97 -9.62 -3.76
N PHE A 24 6.43 -9.31 -2.59
CA PHE A 24 6.71 -10.04 -1.35
C PHE A 24 6.24 -11.50 -1.43
N LEU A 25 4.99 -11.72 -1.84
CA LEU A 25 4.45 -13.07 -1.99
C LEU A 25 5.25 -13.90 -2.99
N LYS A 26 5.63 -13.34 -4.14
CA LYS A 26 6.45 -14.02 -5.14
C LYS A 26 7.81 -14.48 -4.60
N GLN A 27 8.39 -13.75 -3.64
CA GLN A 27 9.62 -14.16 -2.98
C GLN A 27 9.35 -15.24 -1.92
N LEU A 28 8.33 -15.03 -1.07
CA LEU A 28 8.00 -15.95 0.01
C LEU A 28 7.51 -17.32 -0.50
N MET A 29 6.83 -17.37 -1.63
CA MET A 29 6.38 -18.61 -2.27
C MET A 29 7.53 -19.55 -2.72
N LYS A 30 8.77 -19.10 -2.68
CA LYS A 30 9.94 -19.95 -2.95
C LYS A 30 10.31 -20.86 -1.76
N TYR A 31 9.72 -20.61 -0.59
CA TYR A 31 9.94 -21.40 0.62
C TYR A 31 8.86 -22.48 0.72
N GLU A 32 9.24 -23.74 0.58
CA GLU A 32 8.34 -24.90 0.53
C GLU A 32 7.61 -25.18 1.85
N ASP A 33 8.14 -24.68 2.97
CA ASP A 33 7.55 -24.80 4.30
C ASP A 33 6.43 -23.77 4.57
N LEU A 34 6.18 -22.85 3.62
CA LEU A 34 5.13 -21.83 3.70
C LEU A 34 3.96 -22.16 2.76
N GLU A 35 2.77 -22.26 3.32
CA GLU A 35 1.51 -22.37 2.58
C GLU A 35 0.77 -21.04 2.64
N PHE A 36 0.44 -20.45 1.49
CA PHE A 36 -0.30 -19.19 1.41
C PHE A 36 -1.73 -19.41 0.98
N VAL A 37 -2.65 -18.68 1.63
CA VAL A 37 -4.06 -18.61 1.28
C VAL A 37 -4.45 -17.14 1.20
N LEU A 38 -4.98 -16.69 0.09
CA LEU A 38 -5.39 -15.30 -0.09
C LEU A 38 -6.88 -15.11 0.23
N ILE A 39 -7.18 -14.01 0.90
CA ILE A 39 -8.56 -13.55 1.13
C ILE A 39 -8.68 -12.18 0.45
N SER A 40 -9.64 -12.03 -0.46
CA SER A 40 -9.83 -10.78 -1.20
C SER A 40 -11.31 -10.42 -1.29
N ASP A 41 -11.59 -9.19 -1.66
CA ASP A 41 -12.95 -8.75 -1.98
C ASP A 41 -13.39 -9.26 -3.36
N VAL A 42 -12.50 -9.26 -4.35
CA VAL A 42 -12.73 -9.75 -5.72
C VAL A 42 -11.54 -10.54 -6.26
N ALA A 43 -11.76 -11.36 -7.29
CA ALA A 43 -10.74 -12.23 -7.89
C ALA A 43 -10.37 -11.86 -9.34
N GLU A 44 -10.95 -10.80 -9.90
CA GLU A 44 -10.81 -10.48 -11.33
C GLU A 44 -9.46 -9.88 -11.72
N SER A 45 -8.62 -9.46 -10.73
CA SER A 45 -7.32 -8.87 -11.05
C SER A 45 -6.35 -9.89 -11.65
N GLU A 46 -5.54 -9.45 -12.60
CA GLU A 46 -4.52 -10.30 -13.22
C GLU A 46 -3.47 -10.79 -12.20
N TYR A 47 -3.23 -10.02 -11.14
CA TYR A 47 -2.34 -10.41 -10.05
C TYR A 47 -2.91 -11.59 -9.26
N ILE A 48 -4.18 -11.54 -8.84
CA ILE A 48 -4.84 -12.63 -8.14
C ILE A 48 -4.96 -13.86 -9.03
N LYS A 49 -5.35 -13.70 -10.31
CA LYS A 49 -5.39 -14.79 -11.29
C LYS A 49 -4.03 -15.46 -11.46
N SER A 50 -2.95 -14.69 -11.46
CA SER A 50 -1.59 -15.24 -11.51
C SER A 50 -1.28 -16.12 -10.30
N PHE A 51 -1.67 -15.72 -9.09
CA PHE A 51 -1.49 -16.54 -7.89
C PHE A 51 -2.35 -17.81 -7.94
N ILE A 52 -3.61 -17.74 -8.40
CA ILE A 52 -4.47 -18.92 -8.60
C ILE A 52 -3.82 -19.89 -9.57
N LYS A 53 -3.28 -19.40 -10.70
CA LYS A 53 -2.58 -20.23 -11.69
C LYS A 53 -1.36 -20.95 -11.11
N ASN A 54 -0.71 -20.34 -10.11
CA ASN A 54 0.41 -20.93 -9.38
C ASN A 54 -0.04 -21.77 -8.15
N GLY A 55 -1.30 -22.19 -8.08
CA GLY A 55 -1.81 -23.12 -7.07
C GLY A 55 -2.22 -22.47 -5.74
N ILE A 56 -2.17 -21.15 -5.62
CA ILE A 56 -2.60 -20.44 -4.40
C ILE A 56 -4.13 -20.46 -4.30
N LYS A 57 -4.64 -20.91 -3.16
CA LYS A 57 -6.07 -20.88 -2.85
C LYS A 57 -6.52 -19.46 -2.53
N VAL A 58 -7.62 -19.02 -3.15
CA VAL A 58 -8.17 -17.66 -2.95
C VAL A 58 -9.63 -17.75 -2.53
N TYR A 59 -9.97 -17.05 -1.45
CA TYR A 59 -11.34 -16.86 -1.00
C TYR A 59 -11.77 -15.42 -1.31
N THR A 60 -12.92 -15.25 -1.98
CA THR A 60 -13.40 -13.92 -2.34
C THR A 60 -14.79 -13.66 -1.83
N LYS A 61 -15.04 -12.40 -1.45
CA LYS A 61 -16.38 -11.94 -1.09
C LYS A 61 -17.27 -11.71 -2.32
N GLY A 62 -16.67 -11.57 -3.51
CA GLY A 62 -17.38 -11.35 -4.77
C GLY A 62 -17.86 -9.91 -5.00
N LYS A 63 -17.49 -8.97 -4.12
CA LYS A 63 -17.89 -7.56 -4.25
C LYS A 63 -16.80 -6.64 -3.78
N GLN A 64 -16.36 -5.74 -4.65
CA GLN A 64 -15.32 -4.76 -4.35
C GLN A 64 -15.70 -3.81 -3.21
N VAL A 65 -14.73 -3.48 -2.37
CA VAL A 65 -14.89 -2.63 -1.18
C VAL A 65 -14.42 -1.22 -1.48
N TYR A 66 -15.35 -0.25 -1.51
CA TYR A 66 -15.04 1.14 -1.86
C TYR A 66 -15.12 2.13 -0.71
N LYS A 67 -15.81 1.80 0.38
CA LYS A 67 -16.12 2.75 1.47
C LYS A 67 -15.93 2.09 2.84
N SER A 68 -15.76 2.91 3.86
CA SER A 68 -15.52 2.48 5.25
C SER A 68 -16.54 1.44 5.78
N ALA A 69 -17.85 1.61 5.52
CA ALA A 69 -18.86 0.61 5.88
C ALA A 69 -18.62 -0.75 5.20
N GLY A 70 -18.17 -0.74 3.93
CA GLY A 70 -17.79 -1.95 3.21
C GLY A 70 -16.58 -2.66 3.81
N VAL A 71 -15.65 -1.92 4.42
CA VAL A 71 -14.47 -2.48 5.09
C VAL A 71 -14.88 -3.32 6.31
N TYR A 72 -15.81 -2.86 7.14
CA TYR A 72 -16.33 -3.66 8.26
C TYR A 72 -17.00 -4.95 7.80
N ALA A 73 -17.85 -4.87 6.76
CA ALA A 73 -18.48 -6.04 6.17
C ALA A 73 -17.48 -7.01 5.50
N TYR A 74 -16.40 -6.49 4.97
CA TYR A 74 -15.30 -7.30 4.46
C TYR A 74 -14.56 -8.02 5.59
N PHE A 75 -14.21 -7.34 6.67
CA PHE A 75 -13.53 -7.98 7.79
C PHE A 75 -14.42 -8.99 8.55
N ALA A 76 -15.74 -8.80 8.55
CA ALA A 76 -16.66 -9.85 9.01
C ALA A 76 -16.58 -11.11 8.12
N TYR A 77 -16.43 -10.93 6.81
CA TYR A 77 -16.16 -12.02 5.88
C TYR A 77 -14.79 -12.65 6.12
N VAL A 78 -13.72 -11.84 6.28
CA VAL A 78 -12.37 -12.32 6.61
C VAL A 78 -12.41 -13.21 7.85
N LYS A 79 -13.04 -12.74 8.94
CA LYS A 79 -13.18 -13.52 10.18
C LYS A 79 -13.79 -14.89 9.92
N LYS A 80 -14.90 -14.95 9.15
CA LYS A 80 -15.54 -16.22 8.79
C LYS A 80 -14.59 -17.13 7.97
N GLN A 81 -13.77 -16.55 7.08
CA GLN A 81 -12.81 -17.36 6.31
C GLN A 81 -11.67 -17.86 7.19
N LEU A 82 -11.19 -17.08 8.16
CA LEU A 82 -10.14 -17.51 9.09
C LEU A 82 -10.60 -18.72 9.95
N ASP A 83 -11.86 -18.76 10.34
CA ASP A 83 -12.44 -19.91 11.05
C ASP A 83 -12.44 -21.20 10.19
N ILE A 84 -12.57 -21.06 8.86
CA ILE A 84 -12.53 -22.17 7.89
C ILE A 84 -11.09 -22.56 7.55
N ILE A 85 -10.21 -21.58 7.28
CA ILE A 85 -8.82 -21.78 6.84
C ILE A 85 -7.97 -22.30 7.99
N LYS A 86 -8.22 -21.85 9.21
CA LYS A 86 -7.43 -22.13 10.43
C LYS A 86 -5.94 -21.92 10.17
N PRO A 87 -5.51 -20.70 9.84
CA PRO A 87 -4.11 -20.42 9.56
C PRO A 87 -3.29 -20.39 10.86
N ASP A 88 -1.97 -20.52 10.75
CA ASP A 88 -1.04 -20.21 11.84
C ASP A 88 -0.87 -18.71 12.01
N ILE A 89 -0.87 -17.98 10.88
CA ILE A 89 -0.72 -16.51 10.83
C ILE A 89 -1.79 -15.92 9.91
N PHE A 90 -2.41 -14.81 10.36
CA PHE A 90 -3.15 -13.88 9.50
C PHE A 90 -2.32 -12.63 9.25
N TRP A 91 -2.08 -12.32 7.98
CA TRP A 91 -1.32 -11.14 7.56
C TRP A 91 -2.22 -10.07 6.95
N GLU A 92 -2.39 -8.97 7.68
CA GLU A 92 -3.04 -7.76 7.20
C GLU A 92 -2.00 -6.84 6.55
N VAL A 93 -2.11 -6.65 5.25
CA VAL A 93 -1.13 -5.88 4.47
C VAL A 93 -1.46 -4.39 4.46
N ASN A 94 -2.70 -4.00 4.72
CA ASN A 94 -3.16 -2.61 4.64
C ASN A 94 -3.37 -1.98 6.02
N THR A 95 -2.51 -2.32 6.96
CA THR A 95 -2.30 -1.68 8.27
C THR A 95 -3.45 -1.85 9.29
N ILE A 96 -4.73 -1.69 8.94
CA ILE A 96 -5.82 -1.57 9.89
C ILE A 96 -6.76 -2.78 9.85
N ILE A 97 -6.99 -3.37 11.04
CA ILE A 97 -8.02 -4.36 11.29
C ILE A 97 -9.12 -3.70 12.14
N PRO A 98 -10.28 -3.30 11.55
CA PRO A 98 -11.27 -2.47 12.23
C PRO A 98 -12.15 -3.23 13.24
N ILE A 99 -12.08 -4.55 13.26
CA ILE A 99 -12.83 -5.42 14.17
C ILE A 99 -11.91 -6.39 14.88
N ASN A 100 -12.36 -6.97 15.98
CA ASN A 100 -11.65 -8.09 16.61
C ASN A 100 -11.92 -9.37 15.80
N LEU A 101 -10.87 -9.94 15.23
CA LEU A 101 -10.97 -11.20 14.46
C LEU A 101 -11.13 -12.41 15.38
N GLY A 102 -10.52 -12.39 16.57
CA GLY A 102 -10.45 -13.55 17.46
C GLY A 102 -9.67 -14.71 16.81
N GLY A 103 -9.72 -15.86 17.43
CA GLY A 103 -9.07 -17.07 16.87
C GLY A 103 -7.73 -17.42 17.53
N SER A 104 -7.18 -18.56 17.16
CA SER A 104 -5.93 -19.11 17.71
C SER A 104 -4.70 -18.85 16.83
N PHE A 105 -4.84 -18.03 15.79
CA PHE A 105 -3.76 -17.65 14.90
C PHE A 105 -3.01 -16.40 15.42
N LYS A 106 -1.78 -16.25 14.99
CA LYS A 106 -1.01 -15.00 15.19
C LYS A 106 -1.40 -13.95 14.17
N THR A 107 -1.41 -12.69 14.59
CA THR A 107 -1.73 -11.56 13.71
C THR A 107 -0.47 -10.78 13.34
N MET A 108 -0.22 -10.67 12.05
CA MET A 108 0.87 -9.88 11.49
C MET A 108 0.28 -8.73 10.67
N ILE A 109 0.80 -7.52 10.84
CA ILE A 109 0.38 -6.36 10.05
C ILE A 109 1.57 -5.72 9.33
N THR A 110 1.33 -5.07 8.20
CA THR A 110 2.31 -4.19 7.57
C THR A 110 1.91 -2.73 7.78
N ILE A 111 2.82 -1.92 8.30
CA ILE A 111 2.65 -0.46 8.39
C ILE A 111 3.50 0.19 7.30
N HIS A 112 2.84 0.81 6.31
CA HIS A 112 3.49 1.43 5.16
C HIS A 112 3.93 2.85 5.44
N ASP A 113 3.06 3.64 6.07
CA ASP A 113 3.32 5.01 6.49
C ASP A 113 2.36 5.43 7.61
N MET A 114 2.65 6.58 8.20
CA MET A 114 1.82 7.21 9.22
C MET A 114 1.18 8.52 8.70
N PHE A 115 1.23 8.74 7.39
CA PHE A 115 0.76 9.96 6.73
C PHE A 115 -0.65 10.40 7.12
N PRO A 116 -1.64 9.51 7.29
CA PRO A 116 -2.96 9.95 7.74
C PRO A 116 -2.98 10.64 9.12
N ILE A 117 -1.95 10.42 9.94
CA ILE A 117 -1.81 11.06 11.26
C ILE A 117 -0.87 12.25 11.19
N GLU A 118 0.23 12.15 10.42
CA GLU A 118 1.24 13.20 10.31
C GLU A 118 0.77 14.41 9.48
N TYR A 119 -0.06 14.16 8.45
CA TYR A 119 -0.47 15.16 7.46
C TYR A 119 -2.00 15.24 7.36
N VAL A 120 -2.62 15.64 8.47
CA VAL A 120 -4.08 15.72 8.61
C VAL A 120 -4.72 16.62 7.54
N GLU A 121 -4.00 17.64 7.09
CA GLU A 121 -4.43 18.59 6.05
C GLU A 121 -4.69 17.92 4.69
N TYR A 122 -4.00 16.81 4.37
CA TYR A 122 -4.21 16.06 3.12
C TYR A 122 -5.27 14.96 3.24
N PHE A 123 -5.50 14.43 4.44
CA PHE A 123 -6.40 13.31 4.66
C PHE A 123 -7.73 13.69 5.30
N GLY A 124 -7.78 14.85 5.94
CA GLY A 124 -8.93 15.36 6.68
C GLY A 124 -9.03 14.77 8.10
N GLN A 125 -9.54 15.58 9.03
CA GLN A 125 -9.60 15.25 10.46
C GLN A 125 -10.35 13.96 10.75
N VAL A 126 -11.51 13.74 10.11
CA VAL A 126 -12.36 12.58 10.34
C VAL A 126 -11.63 11.28 9.99
N TYR A 127 -10.96 11.24 8.83
CA TYR A 127 -10.21 10.05 8.41
C TYR A 127 -8.97 9.83 9.28
N SER A 128 -8.26 10.89 9.64
CA SER A 128 -7.08 10.83 10.50
C SER A 128 -7.44 10.28 11.90
N MET A 129 -8.55 10.74 12.49
CA MET A 129 -9.05 10.20 13.77
C MET A 129 -9.49 8.74 13.64
N TYR A 130 -10.20 8.39 12.57
CA TYR A 130 -10.59 7.02 12.27
C TYR A 130 -9.35 6.10 12.15
N PHE A 131 -8.34 6.55 11.39
CA PHE A 131 -7.09 5.80 11.21
C PHE A 131 -6.37 5.61 12.55
N LYS A 132 -6.15 6.68 13.31
CA LYS A 132 -5.47 6.65 14.61
C LYS A 132 -6.17 5.73 15.60
N TYR A 133 -7.50 5.82 15.70
CA TYR A 133 -8.30 4.99 16.61
C TYR A 133 -8.23 3.50 16.25
N ASN A 134 -8.42 3.17 14.96
CA ASN A 134 -8.40 1.77 14.52
C ASN A 134 -6.99 1.18 14.56
N LEU A 135 -5.94 1.96 14.23
CA LEU A 135 -4.56 1.47 14.36
C LEU A 135 -4.22 1.16 15.81
N LYS A 136 -4.59 2.02 16.76
CA LYS A 136 -4.41 1.74 18.19
C LYS A 136 -5.10 0.44 18.64
N LYS A 137 -6.30 0.16 18.11
CA LYS A 137 -7.01 -1.11 18.38
C LYS A 137 -6.31 -2.30 17.71
N THR A 138 -5.85 -2.13 16.49
CA THR A 138 -5.13 -3.16 15.74
C THR A 138 -3.86 -3.56 16.47
N LEU A 139 -3.04 -2.61 16.91
CA LEU A 139 -1.79 -2.85 17.64
C LEU A 139 -1.98 -3.71 18.90
N LYS A 140 -3.09 -3.54 19.62
CA LYS A 140 -3.41 -4.35 20.82
C LYS A 140 -3.57 -5.84 20.56
N ASN A 141 -3.87 -6.22 19.31
CA ASN A 141 -4.11 -7.59 18.88
C ASN A 141 -3.10 -8.04 17.83
N THR A 142 -1.95 -7.38 17.74
CA THR A 142 -0.90 -7.64 16.77
C THR A 142 0.26 -8.36 17.46
N ASP A 143 0.67 -9.47 16.90
CA ASP A 143 1.83 -10.24 17.37
C ASP A 143 3.11 -9.82 16.67
N MET A 144 3.04 -9.33 15.43
CA MET A 144 4.20 -8.90 14.64
C MET A 144 3.87 -7.73 13.71
N ILE A 145 4.80 -6.79 13.59
CA ILE A 145 4.72 -5.65 12.66
C ILE A 145 5.81 -5.78 11.60
N LEU A 146 5.42 -5.66 10.34
CA LEU A 146 6.34 -5.45 9.22
C LEU A 146 6.39 -3.94 8.92
N TYR A 147 7.57 -3.35 8.98
CA TYR A 147 7.80 -1.97 8.58
C TYR A 147 8.50 -1.92 7.23
N ASN A 148 8.04 -1.07 6.33
CA ASN A 148 8.68 -0.87 5.03
C ASN A 148 9.83 0.15 5.05
N SER A 149 10.04 0.85 6.18
CA SER A 149 11.16 1.76 6.38
C SER A 149 11.44 2.03 7.87
N GLU A 150 12.68 2.35 8.18
CA GLU A 150 13.08 2.80 9.52
C GLU A 150 12.34 4.06 9.95
N GLN A 151 12.05 4.95 9.01
CA GLN A 151 11.27 6.17 9.29
C GLN A 151 9.85 5.80 9.74
N THR A 152 9.17 4.90 9.01
CA THR A 152 7.82 4.44 9.38
C THR A 152 7.81 3.80 10.77
N LYS A 153 8.83 2.97 11.09
CA LYS A 153 8.98 2.36 12.40
C LYS A 153 9.12 3.45 13.48
N ARG A 154 10.05 4.36 13.31
CA ARG A 154 10.30 5.45 14.27
C ARG A 154 9.04 6.27 14.53
N THR A 155 8.39 6.75 13.47
CA THR A 155 7.16 7.55 13.58
C THR A 155 6.03 6.76 14.27
N THR A 156 5.89 5.45 13.95
CA THR A 156 4.89 4.61 14.61
C THR A 156 5.15 4.50 16.10
N GLU A 157 6.40 4.25 16.52
CA GLU A 157 6.79 4.08 17.92
C GLU A 157 6.74 5.39 18.72
N GLU A 158 6.88 6.54 18.07
CA GLU A 158 6.68 7.87 18.67
C GLU A 158 5.19 8.15 18.93
N ILE A 159 4.32 7.82 17.97
CA ILE A 159 2.87 8.05 18.10
C ILE A 159 2.19 7.00 18.97
N PHE A 160 2.64 5.75 18.90
CA PHE A 160 2.14 4.59 19.62
C PHE A 160 3.29 3.88 20.35
N PRO A 161 3.67 4.33 21.56
CA PRO A 161 4.80 3.73 22.31
C PRO A 161 4.65 2.23 22.57
N GLU A 162 3.41 1.73 22.64
CA GLU A 162 3.09 0.30 22.76
C GLU A 162 3.63 -0.55 21.60
N ALA A 163 3.82 0.03 20.44
CA ALA A 163 4.38 -0.66 19.26
C ALA A 163 5.82 -1.16 19.49
N LYS A 164 6.58 -0.52 20.40
CA LYS A 164 7.94 -0.93 20.75
C LYS A 164 8.03 -2.32 21.38
N SER A 165 6.98 -2.76 22.05
CA SER A 165 6.91 -4.07 22.69
C SER A 165 6.45 -5.19 21.77
N ILE A 166 5.98 -4.87 20.55
CA ILE A 166 5.54 -5.84 19.56
C ILE A 166 6.74 -6.31 18.73
N ALA A 167 6.85 -7.63 18.49
CA ALA A 167 7.86 -8.16 17.58
C ALA A 167 7.78 -7.46 16.22
N ASN A 168 8.91 -7.06 15.67
CA ASN A 168 8.92 -6.33 14.41
C ASN A 168 10.11 -6.67 13.53
N VAL A 169 9.92 -6.48 12.22
CA VAL A 169 10.94 -6.69 11.18
C VAL A 169 10.83 -5.56 10.16
N ASN A 170 11.97 -5.06 9.72
CA ASN A 170 12.04 -4.19 8.56
C ASN A 170 11.97 -5.02 7.29
N ALA A 171 10.87 -4.90 6.57
CA ALA A 171 10.55 -5.70 5.39
C ALA A 171 10.59 -4.80 4.15
N TYR A 172 11.80 -4.55 3.63
CA TYR A 172 12.00 -3.78 2.41
C TYR A 172 11.86 -4.67 1.18
N ILE A 173 11.20 -4.15 0.15
CA ILE A 173 11.33 -4.70 -1.19
C ILE A 173 12.47 -3.97 -1.88
N ILE A 174 13.55 -4.69 -2.09
CA ILE A 174 14.57 -4.28 -3.05
C ILE A 174 14.08 -4.78 -4.41
N SER A 175 13.48 -3.90 -5.20
CA SER A 175 13.16 -4.20 -6.58
C SER A 175 14.45 -4.60 -7.29
N ASN A 176 14.43 -5.75 -7.99
CA ASN A 176 15.57 -6.12 -8.84
C ASN A 176 15.83 -4.96 -9.78
N PRO A 177 17.06 -4.45 -9.85
CA PRO A 177 17.37 -3.41 -10.81
C PRO A 177 16.98 -3.92 -12.19
N VAL A 178 16.21 -3.14 -12.91
CA VAL A 178 15.89 -3.44 -14.28
C VAL A 178 17.24 -3.55 -15.01
N LYS A 179 17.63 -4.76 -15.42
CA LYS A 179 18.82 -5.00 -16.24
C LYS A 179 18.55 -4.48 -17.66
N LYS A 180 18.18 -3.22 -17.76
CA LYS A 180 18.17 -2.52 -19.03
C LYS A 180 19.51 -1.86 -19.16
N GLN A 181 20.27 -2.21 -20.19
CA GLN A 181 21.39 -1.36 -20.60
C GLN A 181 20.76 0.02 -20.86
N TRP A 182 21.08 0.95 -19.99
CA TRP A 182 20.75 2.33 -20.22
C TRP A 182 21.62 2.76 -21.41
N ASP A 183 21.00 2.96 -22.57
CA ASP A 183 21.58 3.81 -23.57
C ASP A 183 21.82 5.14 -22.88
N ASN A 184 23.09 5.55 -22.73
CA ASN A 184 23.45 6.85 -22.14
C ASN A 184 23.01 8.03 -23.05
N LYS A 185 21.94 7.88 -23.80
CA LYS A 185 21.28 8.95 -24.52
C LYS A 185 20.51 9.78 -23.50
N ASP A 186 20.96 11.00 -23.33
CA ASP A 186 20.21 12.02 -22.60
C ASP A 186 18.95 12.34 -23.42
N ASP A 187 17.84 11.63 -23.10
CA ASP A 187 16.55 11.98 -23.66
C ASP A 187 16.20 13.39 -23.20
N ASP A 188 15.85 14.26 -24.13
CA ASP A 188 15.61 15.71 -23.89
C ASP A 188 14.34 15.98 -23.10
N TYR A 189 14.11 15.25 -21.97
CA TYR A 189 12.96 15.49 -21.10
C TYR A 189 13.24 15.15 -19.63
N PHE A 190 12.45 15.78 -18.75
CA PHE A 190 12.27 15.35 -17.36
C PHE A 190 11.03 14.47 -17.27
N LEU A 191 11.09 13.39 -16.50
CA LEU A 191 9.96 12.49 -16.32
C LEU A 191 9.50 12.47 -14.85
N TYR A 192 8.22 12.69 -14.62
CA TYR A 192 7.54 12.40 -13.37
C TYR A 192 6.57 11.24 -13.59
N VAL A 193 6.60 10.24 -12.71
CA VAL A 193 5.65 9.11 -12.72
C VAL A 193 4.99 8.99 -11.36
N GLY A 194 3.67 9.12 -11.32
CA GLY A 194 2.88 8.98 -10.09
C GLY A 194 1.54 9.71 -10.17
N ASN A 195 0.68 9.48 -9.18
CA ASN A 195 -0.54 10.26 -9.06
C ASN A 195 -0.18 11.75 -8.85
N MET A 196 -0.88 12.63 -9.55
CA MET A 196 -0.66 14.08 -9.47
C MET A 196 -1.45 14.62 -8.29
N GLU A 197 -0.79 14.65 -7.15
CA GLU A 197 -1.31 15.08 -5.85
C GLU A 197 -0.37 16.13 -5.25
N LYS A 198 -0.92 17.13 -4.55
CA LYS A 198 -0.15 18.21 -3.91
C LYS A 198 0.89 17.66 -2.90
N ARG A 199 0.50 16.65 -2.11
CA ARG A 199 1.41 16.00 -1.14
C ARG A 199 2.65 15.36 -1.78
N LYS A 200 2.65 15.12 -3.11
CA LYS A 200 3.79 14.61 -3.88
C LYS A 200 4.64 15.71 -4.51
N GLY A 201 4.34 16.97 -4.20
CA GLY A 201 5.09 18.13 -4.68
C GLY A 201 5.00 18.40 -6.18
N VAL A 202 3.94 17.93 -6.85
CA VAL A 202 3.77 18.12 -8.31
C VAL A 202 3.64 19.61 -8.65
N ASP A 203 3.01 20.40 -7.80
CA ASP A 203 2.92 21.85 -7.92
C ASP A 203 4.30 22.53 -7.86
N LEU A 204 5.18 22.05 -6.95
CA LEU A 204 6.56 22.53 -6.85
C LEU A 204 7.39 22.13 -8.06
N LEU A 205 7.21 20.89 -8.54
CA LEU A 205 7.86 20.40 -9.76
C LEU A 205 7.50 21.30 -10.96
N ILE A 206 6.21 21.59 -11.15
CA ILE A 206 5.75 22.44 -12.27
C ILE A 206 6.29 23.86 -12.14
N LYS A 207 6.24 24.46 -10.95
CA LYS A 207 6.83 25.78 -10.70
C LYS A 207 8.33 25.80 -11.01
N GLY A 208 9.07 24.79 -10.55
CA GLY A 208 10.50 24.66 -10.85
C GLY A 208 10.76 24.50 -12.35
N TYR A 209 9.93 23.70 -13.03
CA TYR A 209 10.04 23.55 -14.49
C TYR A 209 9.77 24.86 -15.24
N LEU A 210 8.77 25.64 -14.85
CA LEU A 210 8.52 26.97 -15.45
C LEU A 210 9.71 27.92 -15.26
N GLN A 211 10.33 27.93 -14.08
CA GLN A 211 11.55 28.70 -13.85
C GLN A 211 12.72 28.23 -14.75
N TYR A 212 12.87 26.92 -14.91
CA TYR A 212 13.85 26.36 -15.84
C TYR A 212 13.62 26.82 -17.27
N LYS A 213 12.36 26.81 -17.74
CA LYS A 213 12.00 27.31 -19.08
C LYS A 213 12.28 28.78 -19.24
N ASN A 214 11.93 29.62 -18.27
CA ASN A 214 12.18 31.07 -18.28
C ASN A 214 13.68 31.43 -18.32
N ARG A 215 14.54 30.51 -17.85
CA ARG A 215 16.02 30.65 -17.95
C ARG A 215 16.60 30.06 -19.25
N GLY A 216 15.76 29.78 -20.25
CA GLY A 216 16.19 29.25 -21.55
C GLY A 216 16.34 27.73 -21.59
N GLY A 217 15.82 27.00 -20.60
CA GLY A 217 15.85 25.54 -20.59
C GLY A 217 15.07 24.94 -21.76
N LYS A 218 15.64 23.93 -22.44
CA LYS A 218 15.07 23.35 -23.66
C LYS A 218 14.33 22.04 -23.44
N LYS A 219 14.70 21.28 -22.40
CA LYS A 219 14.08 19.96 -22.12
C LYS A 219 12.59 20.07 -21.85
N LYS A 220 11.83 19.03 -22.19
CA LYS A 220 10.39 18.92 -21.92
C LYS A 220 10.17 18.34 -20.53
N LEU A 221 9.00 18.58 -19.93
CA LEU A 221 8.52 17.86 -18.75
C LEU A 221 7.37 16.93 -19.19
N ILE A 222 7.54 15.64 -18.90
CA ILE A 222 6.51 14.61 -19.12
C ILE A 222 5.95 14.21 -17.76
N LEU A 223 4.62 14.30 -17.62
CA LEU A 223 3.89 13.90 -16.43
C LEU A 223 3.09 12.64 -16.72
N GLY A 224 3.50 11.51 -16.12
CA GLY A 224 2.83 10.22 -16.24
C GLY A 224 2.06 9.88 -14.96
N GLY A 225 0.74 9.71 -15.07
CA GLY A 225 -0.08 9.33 -13.93
C GLY A 225 -1.49 9.90 -13.96
N LYS A 226 -2.25 9.65 -12.88
CA LYS A 226 -3.64 10.10 -12.78
C LYS A 226 -3.70 11.46 -12.11
N MET A 227 -4.42 12.41 -12.72
CA MET A 227 -4.81 13.66 -12.08
C MET A 227 -5.83 13.38 -10.98
N GLN A 228 -5.52 13.76 -9.75
CA GLN A 228 -6.38 13.49 -8.59
C GLN A 228 -7.02 14.76 -8.01
N GLU A 229 -6.38 15.92 -8.19
CA GLU A 229 -6.78 17.18 -7.60
C GLU A 229 -7.00 18.25 -8.67
N GLU A 230 -8.12 18.97 -8.60
CA GLU A 230 -8.46 20.02 -9.58
C GLU A 230 -7.48 21.19 -9.52
N GLU A 231 -6.97 21.54 -8.33
CA GLU A 231 -5.94 22.58 -8.17
C GLU A 231 -4.68 22.26 -8.99
N ILE A 232 -4.21 21.01 -8.93
CA ILE A 232 -3.06 20.56 -9.73
C ILE A 232 -3.38 20.59 -11.22
N ASN A 233 -4.60 20.19 -11.61
CA ASN A 233 -5.05 20.22 -13.00
C ASN A 233 -5.01 21.64 -13.57
N GLN A 234 -5.45 22.66 -12.79
CA GLN A 234 -5.39 24.07 -13.19
C GLN A 234 -3.94 24.55 -13.36
N ILE A 235 -3.03 24.18 -12.44
CA ILE A 235 -1.60 24.51 -12.53
C ILE A 235 -0.99 23.88 -13.80
N VAL A 236 -1.28 22.63 -14.09
CA VAL A 236 -0.80 21.93 -15.30
C VAL A 236 -1.31 22.63 -16.56
N ARG A 237 -2.59 22.92 -16.64
CA ARG A 237 -3.19 23.62 -17.79
C ARG A 237 -2.58 25.00 -18.00
N SER A 238 -2.39 25.79 -16.93
CA SER A 238 -1.77 27.11 -17.01
C SER A 238 -0.30 27.06 -17.45
N ALA A 239 0.40 25.94 -17.15
CA ALA A 239 1.80 25.76 -17.55
C ALA A 239 1.95 25.27 -19.00
N MET A 240 0.87 24.83 -19.63
CA MET A 240 0.84 24.35 -21.04
C MET A 240 0.46 25.44 -22.05
N MET A 241 -0.07 26.57 -21.58
CA MET A 241 -0.37 27.75 -22.39
C MET A 241 0.85 28.64 -22.52
#